data_6abbe678d05129d68cae30a686d6809b
#
_entry.id   6abbe678d05129d68cae30a686d6809b
#
_cell.length_a   1.000
_cell.length_b   1.000
_cell.length_c   1.000
_cell.angle_alpha   90.00
_cell.angle_beta   90.00
_cell.angle_gamma   90.00
#
_symmetry.space_group_name_H-M   'P 1'
#
loop_
_entity.id
_entity.type
_entity.pdbx_description
1 polymer ?
#
loop_
_entity_poly.entity_id
_entity_poly.type
_entity_poly.pdbx_seq_one_letter_code
_entity_poly.pdbx_strand_id
1 'polypeptide(L)'
;MHQGKVLRSLSSELAGKVLLLKRKALSNVVLEALFEAACRVVLVTATSGLVGYATAGQPIEKTTKVRHHTVPRTALGSRATTSKTAIPDLAEQRLLEVYQLAANANSREALEKVRSLVRDYPNFQLAQLVYGDMLSARIRPVGAVGDLPVNLQKEAAPALASLRDESRLRVSAVKDRPRAGAIPEQFLALSPNTRHVIAVDGAKSRLYLFENRQTGLRLVADFYTSIGKSGLEKSKEGDSRTPLGVYFITSTRDPKSLSDFYGAGALPINYPNVLDRKRGKTGTGIWLHGTPSTRFSRPPLDTNGCVVLANPDLMRIMQTVGTTNGTPVVIATQLKWVTPESIRPAGKTFDEVLETWRNAKASGNLDQLLGSYSPDFESYSRTLTDWRGVMKGEVDRLHGRKLQLKNVSILRWTDTTDTMIVTFDQTADDAPFGSTTRQYWSRQTGQWKIFFEGPTSRPQGRNSKSS
;
A
#
# COMPACT_ATOMS: atom_id res chain seq x y z
N MET A 1 -30.44 -56.06 -7.55
CA MET A 1 -30.97 -55.01 -6.68
C MET A 1 -29.92 -54.01 -6.13
N HIS A 2 -28.65 -54.05 -6.54
CA HIS A 2 -27.56 -53.19 -5.99
C HIS A 2 -27.26 -51.92 -6.80
N GLN A 3 -27.55 -51.91 -8.09
CA GLN A 3 -27.24 -50.77 -8.98
C GLN A 3 -28.24 -49.60 -8.85
N GLY A 4 -29.46 -49.79 -8.40
CA GLY A 4 -30.46 -48.75 -8.26
C GLY A 4 -30.28 -47.82 -7.03
N LYS A 5 -29.55 -48.26 -5.99
CA LYS A 5 -29.26 -47.45 -4.79
C LYS A 5 -28.09 -46.47 -5.02
N VAL A 6 -27.09 -46.86 -5.80
CA VAL A 6 -25.92 -46.01 -6.11
C VAL A 6 -26.29 -44.83 -7.02
N LEU A 7 -27.17 -45.07 -7.99
CA LEU A 7 -27.64 -44.00 -8.91
C LEU A 7 -28.54 -42.98 -8.19
N ARG A 8 -29.32 -43.36 -7.19
CA ARG A 8 -30.13 -42.41 -6.40
C ARG A 8 -29.28 -41.57 -5.42
N SER A 9 -28.19 -42.14 -4.90
CA SER A 9 -27.25 -41.40 -4.01
C SER A 9 -26.48 -40.34 -4.80
N LEU A 10 -25.98 -40.68 -6.00
CA LEU A 10 -25.27 -39.75 -6.86
C LEU A 10 -26.16 -38.61 -7.40
N SER A 11 -27.45 -38.88 -7.69
CA SER A 11 -28.38 -37.84 -8.15
C SER A 11 -28.77 -36.86 -7.04
N SER A 12 -28.88 -37.31 -5.78
CA SER A 12 -29.19 -36.43 -4.64
C SER A 12 -27.98 -35.54 -4.26
N GLU A 13 -26.75 -36.06 -4.39
CA GLU A 13 -25.53 -35.32 -4.11
C GLU A 13 -25.24 -34.26 -5.20
N LEU A 14 -25.48 -34.62 -6.49
CA LEU A 14 -25.42 -33.66 -7.58
C LEU A 14 -26.52 -32.58 -7.50
N ALA A 15 -27.72 -32.92 -7.11
CA ALA A 15 -28.79 -31.96 -6.90
C ALA A 15 -28.49 -31.00 -5.74
N GLY A 16 -27.90 -31.52 -4.64
CA GLY A 16 -27.41 -30.70 -3.53
C GLY A 16 -26.29 -29.72 -3.93
N LYS A 17 -25.30 -30.18 -4.70
CA LYS A 17 -24.20 -29.34 -5.21
C LYS A 17 -24.69 -28.30 -6.23
N VAL A 18 -25.63 -28.64 -7.11
CA VAL A 18 -26.25 -27.70 -8.06
C VAL A 18 -27.10 -26.67 -7.33
N LEU A 19 -27.82 -27.05 -6.28
CA LEU A 19 -28.60 -26.12 -5.45
C LEU A 19 -27.68 -25.16 -4.66
N LEU A 20 -26.54 -25.65 -4.16
CA LEU A 20 -25.53 -24.85 -3.48
C LEU A 20 -24.83 -23.87 -4.45
N LEU A 21 -24.51 -24.31 -5.67
CA LEU A 21 -23.97 -23.47 -6.73
C LEU A 21 -24.98 -22.43 -7.21
N LYS A 22 -26.25 -22.78 -7.36
CA LYS A 22 -27.33 -21.83 -7.68
C LYS A 22 -27.57 -20.83 -6.54
N ARG A 23 -27.51 -21.23 -5.27
CA ARG A 23 -27.57 -20.31 -4.12
C ARG A 23 -26.37 -19.39 -4.07
N LYS A 24 -25.14 -19.85 -4.36
CA LYS A 24 -23.96 -19.00 -4.47
C LYS A 24 -24.02 -18.04 -5.67
N ALA A 25 -24.53 -18.51 -6.81
CA ALA A 25 -24.73 -17.67 -8.00
C ALA A 25 -25.84 -16.63 -7.80
N LEU A 26 -26.98 -16.99 -7.17
CA LEU A 26 -28.02 -16.04 -6.79
C LEU A 26 -27.55 -15.04 -5.74
N SER A 27 -26.74 -15.46 -4.76
CA SER A 27 -26.13 -14.54 -3.78
C SER A 27 -25.17 -13.56 -4.46
N ASN A 28 -24.44 -13.99 -5.49
CA ASN A 28 -23.56 -13.10 -6.23
C ASN A 28 -24.31 -12.12 -7.14
N VAL A 29 -25.39 -12.57 -7.81
CA VAL A 29 -26.26 -11.71 -8.64
C VAL A 29 -27.07 -10.76 -7.75
N VAL A 30 -27.53 -11.18 -6.59
CA VAL A 30 -28.21 -10.31 -5.63
C VAL A 30 -27.24 -9.32 -4.97
N LEU A 31 -25.98 -9.71 -4.73
CA LEU A 31 -24.94 -8.79 -4.24
C LEU A 31 -24.51 -7.79 -5.32
N GLU A 32 -24.43 -8.20 -6.59
CA GLU A 32 -24.21 -7.28 -7.73
C GLU A 32 -25.44 -6.39 -7.98
N ALA A 33 -26.65 -6.93 -7.89
CA ALA A 33 -27.89 -6.16 -8.05
C ALA A 33 -28.13 -5.18 -6.89
N LEU A 34 -27.78 -5.55 -5.64
CA LEU A 34 -27.82 -4.64 -4.49
C LEU A 34 -26.66 -3.65 -4.52
N PHE A 35 -25.51 -4.07 -5.04
CA PHE A 35 -24.40 -3.20 -5.32
C PHE A 35 -24.73 -2.17 -6.40
N GLU A 36 -25.44 -2.58 -7.43
CA GLU A 36 -26.02 -1.67 -8.39
C GLU A 36 -27.23 -0.90 -7.84
N ALA A 37 -27.91 -1.34 -6.78
CA ALA A 37 -29.13 -0.73 -6.27
C ALA A 37 -28.94 0.41 -5.26
N ALA A 38 -27.75 0.60 -4.69
CA ALA A 38 -27.54 1.49 -3.54
C ALA A 38 -27.05 2.94 -3.84
N CYS A 39 -27.06 3.49 -5.05
CA CYS A 39 -26.45 4.78 -5.42
C CYS A 39 -27.35 5.96 -5.84
N ARG A 40 -28.61 6.05 -5.42
CA ARG A 40 -29.51 7.11 -5.93
C ARG A 40 -30.11 8.08 -4.93
N VAL A 41 -29.65 9.06 -4.38
CA VAL A 41 -30.46 10.16 -3.75
C VAL A 41 -29.65 11.27 -3.03
N VAL A 42 -28.42 11.56 -3.39
CA VAL A 42 -27.68 12.63 -2.68
C VAL A 42 -27.54 13.93 -3.48
N LEU A 43 -28.15 14.07 -4.66
CA LEU A 43 -27.95 15.30 -5.45
C LEU A 43 -28.97 16.41 -5.18
N VAL A 44 -29.95 16.23 -4.29
CA VAL A 44 -31.05 17.22 -4.10
C VAL A 44 -30.77 18.25 -3.00
N THR A 45 -29.75 18.09 -2.15
CA THR A 45 -29.52 19.02 -1.03
C THR A 45 -28.36 20.01 -1.20
N ALA A 46 -27.68 20.02 -2.35
CA ALA A 46 -26.51 20.89 -2.55
C ALA A 46 -26.79 22.24 -3.22
N THR A 47 -28.05 22.57 -3.52
CA THR A 47 -28.40 23.81 -4.27
C THR A 47 -29.25 24.84 -3.52
N SER A 48 -29.42 24.73 -2.21
CA SER A 48 -30.21 25.74 -1.44
C SER A 48 -29.44 26.23 -0.23
N GLY A 49 -28.66 27.30 -0.38
CA GLY A 49 -27.98 27.90 0.77
C GLY A 49 -27.02 29.03 0.47
N LEU A 50 -27.40 29.97 -0.40
CA LEU A 50 -26.76 31.28 -0.45
C LEU A 50 -27.79 32.28 0.09
N VAL A 51 -27.43 33.01 1.14
CA VAL A 51 -27.78 34.37 1.56
C VAL A 51 -27.85 34.45 3.08
N GLY A 52 -27.12 35.39 3.67
CA GLY A 52 -27.33 35.86 5.03
C GLY A 52 -26.09 36.42 5.71
N TYR A 53 -25.82 37.69 5.53
CA TYR A 53 -24.82 38.52 6.23
C TYR A 53 -25.14 38.75 7.71
N ALA A 54 -24.10 39.07 8.47
CA ALA A 54 -23.98 40.09 9.50
C ALA A 54 -23.62 39.60 10.92
N THR A 55 -22.54 40.06 11.35
CA THR A 55 -22.04 41.01 12.37
C THR A 55 -21.81 40.49 13.79
N ALA A 56 -20.56 40.65 14.18
CA ALA A 56 -19.95 41.17 15.42
C ALA A 56 -20.54 40.85 16.81
N GLY A 57 -19.64 40.42 17.71
CA GLY A 57 -19.84 40.51 19.16
C GLY A 57 -18.74 39.82 19.94
N GLN A 58 -17.94 40.60 20.65
CA GLN A 58 -16.76 40.23 21.44
C GLN A 58 -17.10 39.63 22.82
N PRO A 59 -16.12 39.37 23.72
CA PRO A 59 -15.98 38.10 24.45
C PRO A 59 -16.40 38.20 25.93
N ILE A 60 -16.64 37.10 26.59
CA ILE A 60 -16.72 37.02 28.05
C ILE A 60 -15.87 35.84 28.55
N GLU A 61 -14.87 36.20 29.29
CA GLU A 61 -14.04 35.42 30.19
C GLU A 61 -14.85 34.89 31.38
N LYS A 62 -14.77 33.62 31.73
CA LYS A 62 -14.96 33.13 33.10
C LYS A 62 -14.21 31.82 33.36
N THR A 63 -13.22 31.97 34.21
CA THR A 63 -12.48 30.91 34.92
C THR A 63 -13.38 30.08 35.81
N THR A 64 -13.26 28.75 35.75
CA THR A 64 -13.72 27.86 36.82
C THR A 64 -12.72 26.74 37.08
N LYS A 65 -12.20 26.70 38.30
CA LYS A 65 -11.31 25.70 38.89
C LYS A 65 -12.02 24.33 38.93
N VAL A 66 -11.41 23.29 38.47
CA VAL A 66 -11.84 21.90 38.72
C VAL A 66 -10.83 21.17 39.59
N ARG A 67 -11.35 20.61 40.70
CA ARG A 67 -10.65 19.83 41.72
C ARG A 67 -10.26 18.44 41.16
N HIS A 68 -9.05 18.01 41.47
CA HIS A 68 -8.60 16.64 41.32
C HIS A 68 -9.28 15.70 42.33
N HIS A 69 -9.88 14.63 41.85
CA HIS A 69 -10.19 13.45 42.67
C HIS A 69 -9.34 12.26 42.14
N THR A 70 -8.50 11.77 43.04
CA THR A 70 -7.75 10.52 42.94
C THR A 70 -8.67 9.33 43.22
N VAL A 71 -8.65 8.31 42.38
CA VAL A 71 -9.31 7.00 42.58
C VAL A 71 -8.27 5.87 42.52
N PRO A 72 -8.35 4.86 43.40
CA PRO A 72 -7.25 3.92 43.64
C PRO A 72 -7.15 2.80 42.58
N ARG A 73 -5.91 2.35 42.35
CA ARG A 73 -5.56 1.17 41.53
C ARG A 73 -6.03 -0.11 42.23
N THR A 74 -6.88 -0.85 41.55
CA THR A 74 -7.07 -2.28 41.83
C THR A 74 -6.47 -3.11 40.68
N ALA A 75 -5.62 -4.03 41.03
CA ALA A 75 -5.00 -5.01 40.16
C ALA A 75 -6.02 -6.06 39.75
N LEU A 76 -6.12 -6.36 38.46
CA LEU A 76 -6.81 -7.57 37.98
C LEU A 76 -6.06 -8.22 36.82
N GLY A 77 -5.62 -9.43 37.04
CA GLY A 77 -5.77 -10.60 36.21
C GLY A 77 -5.23 -10.58 34.79
N SER A 78 -4.12 -11.25 34.60
CA SER A 78 -3.65 -11.78 33.32
C SER A 78 -4.77 -12.52 32.57
N ARG A 79 -5.17 -11.99 31.40
CA ARG A 79 -6.08 -12.68 30.49
C ARG A 79 -5.35 -12.91 29.16
N ALA A 80 -5.33 -14.16 28.72
CA ALA A 80 -4.71 -14.65 27.51
C ALA A 80 -5.03 -13.78 26.29
N THR A 81 -3.99 -13.32 25.60
CA THR A 81 -4.09 -12.58 24.35
C THR A 81 -4.40 -13.52 23.20
N THR A 82 -5.68 -13.60 22.84
CA THR A 82 -6.11 -14.11 21.54
C THR A 82 -5.49 -13.26 20.42
N SER A 83 -4.87 -13.91 19.48
CA SER A 83 -4.29 -13.34 18.25
C SER A 83 -5.28 -12.40 17.58
N LYS A 84 -5.05 -11.07 17.67
CA LYS A 84 -5.83 -10.07 16.93
C LYS A 84 -5.45 -10.16 15.45
N THR A 85 -6.35 -10.74 14.66
CA THR A 85 -6.41 -10.63 13.20
C THR A 85 -6.29 -9.16 12.79
N ALA A 86 -5.62 -8.89 11.64
CA ALA A 86 -5.48 -7.55 11.08
C ALA A 86 -6.82 -6.80 11.12
N ILE A 87 -6.84 -5.62 11.77
CA ILE A 87 -8.03 -4.79 11.87
C ILE A 87 -8.10 -3.96 10.59
N PRO A 88 -9.08 -4.17 9.69
CA PRO A 88 -9.32 -3.31 8.53
C PRO A 88 -9.67 -1.87 8.96
N ASP A 89 -9.68 -0.93 8.02
CA ASP A 89 -10.27 0.40 8.24
C ASP A 89 -11.66 0.27 8.84
N LEU A 90 -11.88 0.92 9.99
CA LEU A 90 -13.14 0.85 10.71
C LEU A 90 -14.31 1.34 9.84
N ALA A 91 -14.12 2.38 9.04
CA ALA A 91 -15.16 2.94 8.17
C ALA A 91 -15.46 1.99 7.00
N GLU A 92 -14.43 1.40 6.38
CA GLU A 92 -14.61 0.40 5.32
C GLU A 92 -15.29 -0.87 5.85
N GLN A 93 -14.88 -1.37 7.03
CA GLN A 93 -15.53 -2.52 7.66
C GLN A 93 -17.02 -2.29 7.89
N ARG A 94 -17.38 -1.12 8.42
CA ARG A 94 -18.78 -0.74 8.66
C ARG A 94 -19.57 -0.64 7.36
N LEU A 95 -18.96 -0.13 6.28
CA LEU A 95 -19.59 -0.09 4.97
C LEU A 95 -19.82 -1.50 4.41
N LEU A 96 -18.82 -2.38 4.52
CA LEU A 96 -18.94 -3.78 4.08
C LEU A 96 -19.97 -4.56 4.90
N GLU A 97 -20.08 -4.29 6.20
CA GLU A 97 -21.14 -4.84 7.05
C GLU A 97 -22.53 -4.40 6.59
N VAL A 98 -22.70 -3.13 6.21
CA VAL A 98 -23.96 -2.63 5.63
C VAL A 98 -24.34 -3.40 4.37
N TYR A 99 -23.38 -3.64 3.48
CA TYR A 99 -23.62 -4.45 2.28
C TYR A 99 -24.00 -5.89 2.60
N GLN A 100 -23.36 -6.51 3.58
CA GLN A 100 -23.71 -7.87 4.01
C GLN A 100 -25.13 -7.96 4.60
N LEU A 101 -25.50 -6.99 5.45
CA LEU A 101 -26.85 -6.92 6.02
C LEU A 101 -27.92 -6.70 4.95
N ALA A 102 -27.65 -5.80 4.01
CA ALA A 102 -28.56 -5.56 2.89
C ALA A 102 -28.73 -6.81 2.00
N ALA A 103 -27.63 -7.51 1.71
CA ALA A 103 -27.66 -8.78 0.95
C ALA A 103 -28.43 -9.90 1.64
N ASN A 104 -28.48 -9.88 2.99
CA ASN A 104 -29.23 -10.84 3.82
C ASN A 104 -30.65 -10.38 4.14
N ALA A 105 -31.18 -9.38 3.44
CA ALA A 105 -32.50 -8.79 3.64
C ALA A 105 -32.71 -8.12 5.03
N ASN A 106 -31.67 -7.87 5.80
CA ASN A 106 -31.71 -7.16 7.08
C ASN A 106 -31.72 -5.63 6.87
N SER A 107 -32.64 -5.15 6.04
CA SER A 107 -32.65 -3.75 5.55
C SER A 107 -32.76 -2.71 6.68
N ARG A 108 -33.46 -3.02 7.78
CA ARG A 108 -33.62 -2.10 8.92
C ARG A 108 -32.27 -1.89 9.63
N GLU A 109 -31.57 -2.95 9.95
CA GLU A 109 -30.27 -2.90 10.61
C GLU A 109 -29.21 -2.26 9.70
N ALA A 110 -29.19 -2.61 8.40
CA ALA A 110 -28.34 -2.00 7.39
C ALA A 110 -28.52 -0.49 7.35
N LEU A 111 -29.78 0.01 7.37
CA LEU A 111 -30.09 1.44 7.36
C LEU A 111 -29.57 2.14 8.64
N GLU A 112 -29.73 1.53 9.81
CA GLU A 112 -29.23 2.11 11.06
C GLU A 112 -27.70 2.18 11.09
N LYS A 113 -27.03 1.12 10.61
CA LYS A 113 -25.55 1.09 10.54
C LYS A 113 -25.00 2.10 9.54
N VAL A 114 -25.59 2.24 8.34
CA VAL A 114 -25.11 3.24 7.38
C VAL A 114 -25.40 4.67 7.86
N ARG A 115 -26.54 4.90 8.54
CA ARG A 115 -26.83 6.20 9.19
C ARG A 115 -25.76 6.56 10.21
N SER A 116 -25.38 5.61 11.07
CA SER A 116 -24.28 5.80 12.03
C SER A 116 -22.94 6.06 11.33
N LEU A 117 -22.64 5.33 10.25
CA LEU A 117 -21.43 5.53 9.46
C LEU A 117 -21.34 6.94 8.86
N VAL A 118 -22.44 7.43 8.26
CA VAL A 118 -22.51 8.79 7.69
C VAL A 118 -22.39 9.87 8.76
N ARG A 119 -22.97 9.67 9.95
CA ARG A 119 -22.83 10.59 11.06
C ARG A 119 -21.38 10.71 11.53
N ASP A 120 -20.67 9.58 11.63
CA ASP A 120 -19.30 9.52 12.12
C ASP A 120 -18.28 9.95 11.06
N TYR A 121 -18.60 9.76 9.76
CA TYR A 121 -17.79 10.14 8.59
C TYR A 121 -18.64 10.92 7.57
N PRO A 122 -19.02 12.18 7.89
CA PRO A 122 -19.93 12.97 7.05
C PRO A 122 -19.37 13.34 5.68
N ASN A 123 -18.06 13.23 5.49
CA ASN A 123 -17.36 13.44 4.22
C ASN A 123 -17.13 12.15 3.41
N PHE A 124 -17.70 11.01 3.84
CA PHE A 124 -17.61 9.74 3.11
C PHE A 124 -18.71 9.63 2.07
N GLN A 125 -18.45 10.13 0.87
CA GLN A 125 -19.41 10.22 -0.25
C GLN A 125 -20.05 8.88 -0.59
N LEU A 126 -19.28 7.79 -0.64
CA LEU A 126 -19.81 6.47 -0.91
C LEU A 126 -20.78 5.99 0.19
N ALA A 127 -20.49 6.25 1.45
CA ALA A 127 -21.40 5.92 2.54
C ALA A 127 -22.68 6.75 2.51
N GLN A 128 -22.59 8.04 2.17
CA GLN A 128 -23.76 8.92 1.96
C GLN A 128 -24.66 8.39 0.84
N LEU A 129 -24.04 7.94 -0.24
CA LEU A 129 -24.73 7.38 -1.39
C LEU A 129 -25.50 6.11 -1.00
N VAL A 130 -24.83 5.15 -0.33
CA VAL A 130 -25.45 3.93 0.19
C VAL A 130 -26.57 4.24 1.17
N TYR A 131 -26.44 5.28 2.01
CA TYR A 131 -27.49 5.72 2.92
C TYR A 131 -28.74 6.21 2.15
N GLY A 132 -28.52 7.04 1.11
CA GLY A 132 -29.60 7.51 0.24
C GLY A 132 -30.37 6.36 -0.42
N ASP A 133 -29.66 5.34 -0.86
CA ASP A 133 -30.28 4.17 -1.48
C ASP A 133 -31.10 3.33 -0.49
N MET A 134 -30.54 3.11 0.71
CA MET A 134 -31.25 2.42 1.76
C MET A 134 -32.57 3.13 2.16
N LEU A 135 -32.58 4.47 2.10
CA LEU A 135 -33.81 5.27 2.29
C LEU A 135 -34.78 5.08 1.13
N SER A 136 -34.29 5.12 -0.11
CA SER A 136 -35.10 4.97 -1.34
C SER A 136 -35.71 3.57 -1.43
N ALA A 137 -34.98 2.54 -1.00
CA ALA A 137 -35.45 1.15 -0.98
C ALA A 137 -36.68 0.93 -0.11
N ARG A 138 -37.00 1.87 0.79
CA ARG A 138 -38.25 1.81 1.62
C ARG A 138 -39.49 2.23 0.86
N ILE A 139 -39.34 2.95 -0.24
CA ILE A 139 -40.44 3.57 -0.98
C ILE A 139 -40.62 2.90 -2.34
N ARG A 140 -39.56 2.41 -2.96
CA ARG A 140 -39.59 1.80 -4.29
C ARG A 140 -38.46 0.77 -4.43
N PRO A 141 -38.59 -0.22 -5.33
CA PRO A 141 -37.48 -1.09 -5.69
C PRO A 141 -36.30 -0.24 -6.20
N VAL A 142 -35.10 -0.56 -5.73
CA VAL A 142 -33.85 0.06 -6.14
C VAL A 142 -33.10 -0.99 -6.94
N GLY A 143 -32.84 -0.73 -8.24
CA GLY A 143 -32.31 -1.71 -9.19
C GLY A 143 -30.81 -1.74 -9.31
N ALA A 144 -30.09 -0.69 -8.89
CA ALA A 144 -28.63 -0.58 -8.98
C ALA A 144 -28.08 0.40 -7.96
N VAL A 145 -26.78 0.30 -7.64
CA VAL A 145 -26.06 1.32 -6.85
C VAL A 145 -26.07 2.63 -7.62
N GLY A 146 -26.70 3.69 -7.07
CA GLY A 146 -26.85 4.97 -7.75
C GLY A 146 -27.94 5.00 -8.80
N ASP A 147 -29.15 4.41 -8.53
CA ASP A 147 -30.31 4.43 -9.42
C ASP A 147 -31.08 5.76 -9.30
N LEU A 148 -30.60 6.84 -9.93
CA LEU A 148 -31.23 8.16 -9.97
C LEU A 148 -32.44 8.19 -10.91
N PRO A 149 -33.43 9.09 -10.68
CA PRO A 149 -34.43 9.44 -11.66
C PRO A 149 -33.76 9.87 -12.97
N VAL A 150 -34.42 9.54 -14.10
CA VAL A 150 -33.89 9.73 -15.48
C VAL A 150 -33.41 11.15 -15.73
N ASN A 151 -34.09 12.15 -15.19
CA ASN A 151 -33.74 13.58 -15.32
C ASN A 151 -32.41 13.97 -14.62
N LEU A 152 -31.97 13.21 -13.61
CA LEU A 152 -30.74 13.47 -12.88
C LEU A 152 -29.56 12.57 -13.32
N GLN A 153 -29.85 11.54 -14.12
CA GLN A 153 -28.83 10.57 -14.53
C GLN A 153 -27.71 11.19 -15.36
N LYS A 154 -28.02 12.12 -16.25
CA LYS A 154 -27.07 12.67 -17.21
C LYS A 154 -25.95 13.47 -16.53
N GLU A 155 -26.29 14.31 -15.58
CA GLU A 155 -25.32 15.16 -14.86
C GLU A 155 -24.51 14.39 -13.81
N ALA A 156 -25.15 13.41 -13.16
CA ALA A 156 -24.52 12.63 -12.10
C ALA A 156 -23.71 11.42 -12.61
N ALA A 157 -23.84 11.03 -13.87
CA ALA A 157 -23.29 9.80 -14.42
C ALA A 157 -21.77 9.61 -14.16
N PRO A 158 -20.87 10.60 -14.36
CA PRO A 158 -19.45 10.42 -14.12
C PRO A 158 -19.12 10.19 -12.65
N ALA A 159 -19.75 10.96 -11.75
CA ALA A 159 -19.53 10.84 -10.31
C ALA A 159 -20.04 9.49 -9.78
N LEU A 160 -21.19 9.06 -10.26
CA LEU A 160 -21.78 7.77 -9.90
C LEU A 160 -20.94 6.60 -10.41
N ALA A 161 -20.44 6.65 -11.64
CA ALA A 161 -19.55 5.62 -12.18
C ALA A 161 -18.31 5.47 -11.28
N SER A 162 -17.70 6.57 -10.89
CA SER A 162 -16.53 6.59 -9.99
C SER A 162 -16.82 5.97 -8.62
N LEU A 163 -17.96 6.31 -8.01
CA LEU A 163 -18.36 5.74 -6.71
C LEU A 163 -18.73 4.26 -6.81
N ARG A 164 -19.32 3.83 -7.92
CA ARG A 164 -19.59 2.41 -8.21
C ARG A 164 -18.29 1.62 -8.34
N ASP A 165 -17.30 2.16 -9.03
CA ASP A 165 -16.00 1.54 -9.15
C ASP A 165 -15.29 1.43 -7.80
N GLU A 166 -15.32 2.49 -6.98
CA GLU A 166 -14.79 2.45 -5.61
C GLU A 166 -15.48 1.35 -4.80
N SER A 167 -16.80 1.32 -4.79
CA SER A 167 -17.58 0.34 -4.04
C SER A 167 -17.29 -1.09 -4.50
N ARG A 168 -17.25 -1.34 -5.83
CA ARG A 168 -16.90 -2.65 -6.41
C ARG A 168 -15.52 -3.12 -5.95
N LEU A 169 -14.51 -2.26 -5.99
CA LEU A 169 -13.15 -2.59 -5.58
C LEU A 169 -13.05 -2.88 -4.08
N ARG A 170 -13.76 -2.14 -3.23
CA ARG A 170 -13.83 -2.42 -1.79
C ARG A 170 -14.47 -3.79 -1.50
N VAL A 171 -15.55 -4.13 -2.17
CA VAL A 171 -16.21 -5.44 -2.04
C VAL A 171 -15.33 -6.57 -2.57
N SER A 172 -14.68 -6.38 -3.72
CA SER A 172 -13.78 -7.36 -4.32
C SER A 172 -12.59 -7.67 -3.41
N ALA A 173 -12.07 -6.67 -2.68
CA ALA A 173 -10.93 -6.85 -1.78
C ALA A 173 -11.20 -7.89 -0.67
N VAL A 174 -12.45 -8.03 -0.24
CA VAL A 174 -12.83 -9.08 0.74
C VAL A 174 -12.77 -10.48 0.13
N LYS A 175 -13.27 -10.62 -1.12
CA LYS A 175 -13.30 -11.90 -1.85
C LYS A 175 -11.90 -12.34 -2.27
N ASP A 176 -11.10 -11.38 -2.71
CA ASP A 176 -9.77 -11.58 -3.30
C ASP A 176 -8.64 -11.42 -2.27
N ARG A 177 -8.95 -11.52 -1.01
CA ARG A 177 -7.96 -11.41 0.06
C ARG A 177 -6.88 -12.48 -0.12
N PRO A 178 -5.58 -12.12 -0.02
CA PRO A 178 -4.52 -13.09 -0.13
C PRO A 178 -4.66 -14.17 0.96
N ARG A 179 -4.24 -15.40 0.62
CA ARG A 179 -4.24 -16.51 1.59
C ARG A 179 -3.38 -16.15 2.79
N ALA A 180 -3.74 -16.63 3.96
CA ALA A 180 -2.94 -16.43 5.17
C ALA A 180 -1.50 -16.91 4.94
N GLY A 181 -0.51 -16.07 5.29
CA GLY A 181 0.91 -16.35 5.09
C GLY A 181 1.44 -16.11 3.67
N ALA A 182 0.58 -15.81 2.68
CA ALA A 182 1.07 -15.41 1.36
C ALA A 182 1.67 -14.00 1.40
N ILE A 183 2.73 -13.82 0.62
CA ILE A 183 3.48 -12.57 0.50
C ILE A 183 3.67 -12.19 -0.97
N PRO A 184 3.85 -10.91 -1.31
CA PRO A 184 4.28 -10.49 -2.64
C PRO A 184 5.63 -11.09 -3.02
N GLU A 185 5.74 -11.62 -4.26
CA GLU A 185 6.96 -12.29 -4.75
C GLU A 185 8.21 -11.39 -4.75
N GLN A 186 8.03 -10.08 -4.61
CA GLN A 186 9.10 -9.10 -4.58
C GLN A 186 9.94 -9.13 -3.30
N PHE A 187 9.43 -9.68 -2.20
CA PHE A 187 10.11 -9.70 -0.90
C PHE A 187 10.88 -11.01 -0.72
N LEU A 188 12.10 -11.12 -1.31
CA LEU A 188 12.91 -12.35 -1.24
C LEU A 188 13.55 -12.55 0.14
N ALA A 189 14.16 -11.49 0.69
CA ALA A 189 14.72 -11.48 2.03
C ALA A 189 14.61 -10.09 2.64
N LEU A 190 14.38 -10.00 3.93
CA LEU A 190 14.30 -8.74 4.65
C LEU A 190 15.17 -8.79 5.92
N SER A 191 15.98 -7.77 6.07
CA SER A 191 16.74 -7.52 7.29
C SER A 191 15.82 -7.46 8.51
N PRO A 192 16.22 -7.98 9.68
CA PRO A 192 15.49 -7.77 10.94
C PRO A 192 15.25 -6.29 11.28
N ASN A 193 16.09 -5.39 10.77
CA ASN A 193 15.97 -3.95 10.95
C ASN A 193 14.85 -3.34 10.08
N THR A 194 14.42 -4.03 9.03
CA THR A 194 13.27 -3.64 8.19
C THR A 194 12.00 -4.13 8.85
N ARG A 195 11.43 -3.33 9.76
CA ARG A 195 10.27 -3.73 10.57
C ARG A 195 8.98 -3.84 9.78
N HIS A 196 8.80 -2.99 8.77
CA HIS A 196 7.58 -2.93 7.96
C HIS A 196 7.93 -2.82 6.48
N VAL A 197 7.03 -3.33 5.64
CA VAL A 197 7.05 -3.14 4.19
C VAL A 197 5.64 -2.89 3.69
N ILE A 198 5.55 -2.16 2.57
CA ILE A 198 4.29 -1.79 1.92
C ILE A 198 4.27 -2.38 0.52
N ALA A 199 3.10 -2.89 0.10
CA ALA A 199 2.87 -3.32 -1.28
C ALA A 199 1.55 -2.72 -1.78
N VAL A 200 1.57 -2.14 -2.99
CA VAL A 200 0.41 -1.52 -3.65
C VAL A 200 0.05 -2.36 -4.88
N ASP A 201 -1.20 -2.83 -4.92
CA ASP A 201 -1.82 -3.49 -6.06
C ASP A 201 -2.69 -2.46 -6.78
N GLY A 202 -2.22 -1.98 -7.92
CA GLY A 202 -2.91 -0.93 -8.66
C GLY A 202 -4.22 -1.39 -9.29
N ALA A 203 -4.29 -2.63 -9.78
CA ALA A 203 -5.51 -3.19 -10.36
C ALA A 203 -6.62 -3.38 -9.34
N LYS A 204 -6.26 -3.58 -8.08
CA LYS A 204 -7.21 -3.75 -6.97
C LYS A 204 -7.45 -2.48 -6.17
N SER A 205 -6.77 -1.38 -6.50
CA SER A 205 -6.78 -0.13 -5.69
C SER A 205 -6.57 -0.45 -4.21
N ARG A 206 -5.52 -1.27 -3.92
CA ARG A 206 -5.28 -1.77 -2.58
C ARG A 206 -3.83 -1.59 -2.16
N LEU A 207 -3.63 -1.12 -0.95
CA LEU A 207 -2.34 -1.06 -0.27
C LEU A 207 -2.33 -2.07 0.87
N TYR A 208 -1.28 -2.87 0.95
CA TYR A 208 -1.05 -3.87 1.98
C TYR A 208 0.14 -3.47 2.85
N LEU A 209 -0.05 -3.48 4.16
CA LEU A 209 0.99 -3.19 5.16
C LEU A 209 1.39 -4.49 5.85
N PHE A 210 2.68 -4.81 5.81
CA PHE A 210 3.24 -5.99 6.45
C PHE A 210 4.16 -5.60 7.60
N GLU A 211 4.18 -6.44 8.62
CA GLU A 211 5.17 -6.45 9.70
C GLU A 211 6.15 -7.58 9.45
N ASN A 212 7.44 -7.29 9.49
CA ASN A 212 8.50 -8.28 9.40
C ASN A 212 8.85 -8.79 10.81
N ARG A 213 8.58 -10.06 11.04
CA ARG A 213 8.82 -10.75 12.31
C ARG A 213 9.90 -11.82 12.13
N GLN A 214 10.45 -12.34 13.22
CA GLN A 214 11.35 -13.49 13.17
C GLN A 214 10.73 -14.72 12.47
N THR A 215 9.41 -14.86 12.54
CA THR A 215 8.65 -15.93 11.86
C THR A 215 8.31 -15.63 10.40
N GLY A 216 8.75 -14.49 9.86
CA GLY A 216 8.47 -14.03 8.50
C GLY A 216 7.51 -12.84 8.43
N LEU A 217 7.13 -12.48 7.21
CA LEU A 217 6.21 -11.37 6.95
C LEU A 217 4.78 -11.73 7.36
N ARG A 218 4.15 -10.84 8.11
CA ARG A 218 2.75 -10.91 8.50
C ARG A 218 1.98 -9.72 7.94
N LEU A 219 0.90 -9.98 7.21
CA LEU A 219 -0.05 -8.93 6.81
C LEU A 219 -0.70 -8.33 8.06
N VAL A 220 -0.51 -7.04 8.29
CA VAL A 220 -1.03 -6.30 9.45
C VAL A 220 -2.36 -5.64 9.12
N ALA A 221 -2.42 -5.01 7.95
CA ALA A 221 -3.59 -4.30 7.47
C ALA A 221 -3.57 -4.18 5.95
N ASP A 222 -4.73 -3.95 5.38
CA ASP A 222 -4.89 -3.57 3.98
C ASP A 222 -5.90 -2.42 3.88
N PHE A 223 -5.70 -1.50 2.92
CA PHE A 223 -6.45 -0.26 2.80
C PHE A 223 -6.82 0.00 1.34
N TYR A 224 -8.00 0.57 1.13
CA TYR A 224 -8.36 1.10 -0.18
C TYR A 224 -7.46 2.31 -0.52
N THR A 225 -7.05 2.41 -1.79
CA THR A 225 -6.22 3.52 -2.27
C THR A 225 -6.61 3.98 -3.67
N SER A 226 -6.45 5.27 -3.93
CA SER A 226 -6.54 5.87 -5.26
C SER A 226 -5.15 6.06 -5.85
N ILE A 227 -5.03 5.86 -7.16
CA ILE A 227 -3.79 6.02 -7.93
C ILE A 227 -3.96 7.03 -9.07
N GLY A 228 -2.94 7.18 -9.90
CA GLY A 228 -2.93 8.12 -11.01
C GLY A 228 -4.14 8.02 -11.92
N LYS A 229 -4.77 9.15 -12.28
CA LYS A 229 -5.97 9.19 -13.15
C LYS A 229 -5.72 8.62 -14.54
N SER A 230 -4.46 8.60 -15.00
CA SER A 230 -4.04 7.94 -16.23
C SER A 230 -3.51 6.51 -16.00
N GLY A 231 -3.73 5.95 -14.81
CA GLY A 231 -3.31 4.59 -14.43
C GLY A 231 -1.88 4.53 -13.91
N LEU A 232 -1.21 3.47 -14.29
CA LEU A 232 0.14 3.08 -13.85
C LEU A 232 1.19 3.36 -14.94
N GLU A 233 2.44 2.94 -14.69
CA GLU A 233 3.58 3.08 -15.61
C GLU A 233 3.98 4.53 -15.88
N LYS A 234 4.16 5.31 -14.79
CA LYS A 234 4.70 6.65 -14.89
C LYS A 234 6.04 6.65 -15.64
N SER A 235 6.14 7.50 -16.67
CA SER A 235 7.34 7.66 -17.50
C SER A 235 7.86 9.08 -17.56
N LYS A 236 6.98 10.08 -17.53
CA LYS A 236 7.36 11.50 -17.64
C LYS A 236 6.59 12.37 -16.67
N GLU A 237 7.14 13.55 -16.41
CA GLU A 237 6.46 14.56 -15.61
C GLU A 237 5.09 14.92 -16.21
N GLY A 238 4.10 15.14 -15.34
CA GLY A 238 2.75 15.56 -15.75
C GLY A 238 1.87 14.47 -16.37
N ASP A 239 2.34 13.23 -16.56
CA ASP A 239 1.56 12.14 -17.17
C ASP A 239 0.39 11.61 -16.32
N SER A 240 0.28 12.07 -15.09
CA SER A 240 -0.75 11.66 -14.12
C SER A 240 -0.81 10.15 -13.88
N ARG A 241 0.33 9.47 -13.98
CA ARG A 241 0.47 8.03 -13.75
C ARG A 241 1.22 7.74 -12.45
N THR A 242 0.86 6.65 -11.80
CA THR A 242 1.61 6.14 -10.65
C THR A 242 2.74 5.23 -11.15
N PRO A 243 3.98 5.37 -10.62
CA PRO A 243 5.09 4.55 -11.09
C PRO A 243 4.97 3.10 -10.64
N LEU A 244 5.56 2.19 -11.40
CA LEU A 244 5.74 0.79 -11.06
C LEU A 244 7.20 0.56 -10.65
N GLY A 245 7.40 -0.22 -9.58
CA GLY A 245 8.76 -0.51 -9.11
C GLY A 245 8.85 -0.78 -7.61
N VAL A 246 10.09 -0.83 -7.15
CA VAL A 246 10.46 -0.91 -5.72
C VAL A 246 11.01 0.45 -5.30
N TYR A 247 10.35 1.06 -4.36
CA TYR A 247 10.69 2.38 -3.80
C TYR A 247 10.95 2.28 -2.31
N PHE A 248 11.35 3.40 -1.72
CA PHE A 248 11.61 3.53 -0.30
C PHE A 248 11.06 4.86 0.21
N ILE A 249 10.42 4.85 1.37
CA ILE A 249 10.00 6.08 2.04
C ILE A 249 11.25 6.90 2.39
N THR A 250 11.26 8.17 2.03
CA THR A 250 12.41 9.07 2.24
C THR A 250 12.27 9.97 3.45
N SER A 251 11.04 10.27 3.84
CA SER A 251 10.73 11.11 5.01
C SER A 251 9.27 10.97 5.40
N THR A 252 8.93 11.48 6.57
CA THR A 252 7.54 11.71 7.00
C THR A 252 7.28 13.21 6.98
N ARG A 253 6.17 13.65 6.39
CA ARG A 253 5.74 15.05 6.33
C ARG A 253 4.59 15.27 7.30
N ASP A 254 4.79 16.19 8.24
CA ASP A 254 3.76 16.61 9.20
C ASP A 254 2.64 17.36 8.45
N PRO A 255 1.35 17.07 8.72
CA PRO A 255 0.23 17.80 8.11
C PRO A 255 0.29 19.31 8.34
N LYS A 256 0.85 19.78 9.46
CA LYS A 256 1.01 21.21 9.75
C LYS A 256 1.91 21.94 8.72
N SER A 257 2.79 21.21 8.03
CA SER A 257 3.68 21.74 6.99
C SER A 257 3.12 21.62 5.58
N LEU A 258 1.90 21.10 5.44
CA LEU A 258 1.29 20.75 4.14
C LEU A 258 -0.04 21.51 3.97
N SER A 259 -0.46 21.70 2.72
CA SER A 259 -1.81 22.16 2.43
C SER A 259 -2.83 21.04 2.72
N ASP A 260 -4.10 21.40 2.92
CA ASP A 260 -5.22 20.48 3.13
C ASP A 260 -5.33 19.41 2.03
N PHE A 261 -4.83 19.70 0.83
CA PHE A 261 -4.80 18.74 -0.28
C PHE A 261 -4.15 17.39 0.08
N TYR A 262 -3.17 17.39 0.98
CA TYR A 262 -2.44 16.21 1.42
C TYR A 262 -3.03 15.54 2.67
N GLY A 263 -4.07 16.12 3.25
CA GLY A 263 -4.80 15.59 4.41
C GLY A 263 -3.92 15.40 5.64
N ALA A 264 -4.00 14.22 6.25
CA ALA A 264 -3.35 13.91 7.53
C ALA A 264 -1.81 13.79 7.46
N GLY A 265 -1.18 14.07 6.31
CA GLY A 265 0.26 14.02 6.13
C GLY A 265 0.71 13.35 4.85
N ALA A 266 2.01 13.11 4.72
CA ALA A 266 2.55 12.42 3.56
C ALA A 266 3.83 11.63 3.85
N LEU A 267 4.03 10.57 3.06
CA LEU A 267 5.21 9.72 3.02
C LEU A 267 5.79 9.76 1.60
N PRO A 268 6.71 10.70 1.30
CA PRO A 268 7.40 10.74 0.02
C PRO A 268 8.19 9.47 -0.25
N ILE A 269 8.18 9.00 -1.50
CA ILE A 269 9.02 7.89 -1.96
C ILE A 269 10.12 8.40 -2.89
N ASN A 270 11.18 7.62 -3.05
CA ASN A 270 12.35 7.98 -3.86
C ASN A 270 12.14 7.83 -5.38
N TYR A 271 10.97 8.22 -5.89
CA TYR A 271 10.73 8.30 -7.34
C TYR A 271 11.31 9.63 -7.91
N PRO A 272 11.99 9.62 -9.06
CA PRO A 272 12.51 8.46 -9.77
C PRO A 272 13.70 7.83 -9.02
N ASN A 273 13.67 6.51 -8.87
CA ASN A 273 14.79 5.78 -8.29
C ASN A 273 15.94 5.60 -9.32
N VAL A 274 16.96 4.84 -8.97
CA VAL A 274 18.10 4.59 -9.86
C VAL A 274 17.68 3.88 -11.15
N LEU A 275 16.82 2.86 -11.06
CA LEU A 275 16.34 2.12 -12.22
C LEU A 275 15.45 2.99 -13.12
N ASP A 276 14.60 3.84 -12.53
CA ASP A 276 13.77 4.77 -13.27
C ASP A 276 14.61 5.78 -14.07
N ARG A 277 15.63 6.37 -13.43
CA ARG A 277 16.57 7.30 -14.10
C ARG A 277 17.34 6.61 -15.23
N LYS A 278 17.84 5.39 -15.00
CA LYS A 278 18.50 4.60 -16.03
C LYS A 278 17.60 4.35 -17.26
N ARG A 279 16.29 4.30 -17.04
CA ARG A 279 15.27 4.14 -18.09
C ARG A 279 14.76 5.47 -18.66
N GLY A 280 15.38 6.60 -18.31
CA GLY A 280 14.98 7.91 -18.79
C GLY A 280 13.66 8.43 -18.23
N LYS A 281 13.13 7.83 -17.16
CA LYS A 281 11.90 8.32 -16.53
C LYS A 281 12.13 9.63 -15.79
N THR A 282 11.17 10.55 -15.86
CA THR A 282 11.26 11.91 -15.32
C THR A 282 10.11 12.25 -14.38
N GLY A 283 10.15 13.46 -13.80
CA GLY A 283 9.20 13.94 -12.81
C GLY A 283 9.65 13.62 -11.38
N THR A 284 8.92 14.16 -10.41
CA THR A 284 9.20 14.01 -8.96
C THR A 284 7.90 14.01 -8.18
N GLY A 285 7.97 13.97 -6.84
CA GLY A 285 6.81 14.27 -5.98
C GLY A 285 5.76 13.16 -5.92
N ILE A 286 6.15 11.90 -6.03
CA ILE A 286 5.25 10.76 -5.79
C ILE A 286 5.26 10.43 -4.31
N TRP A 287 4.10 10.54 -3.68
CA TRP A 287 3.90 10.37 -2.24
C TRP A 287 2.75 9.40 -1.96
N LEU A 288 2.79 8.76 -0.80
CA LEU A 288 1.62 8.22 -0.14
C LEU A 288 1.07 9.34 0.74
N HIS A 289 -0.20 9.77 0.55
CA HIS A 289 -0.77 10.87 1.34
C HIS A 289 -2.28 10.72 1.56
N GLY A 290 -2.83 11.56 2.42
CA GLY A 290 -4.25 11.56 2.75
C GLY A 290 -5.11 12.30 1.73
N THR A 291 -6.36 12.49 2.09
CA THR A 291 -7.37 13.23 1.33
C THR A 291 -7.62 14.60 1.95
N PRO A 292 -8.05 15.61 1.18
CA PRO A 292 -8.55 16.86 1.75
C PRO A 292 -9.64 16.62 2.81
N SER A 293 -9.73 17.50 3.78
CA SER A 293 -10.70 17.41 4.89
C SER A 293 -12.16 17.28 4.44
N THR A 294 -12.48 17.74 3.23
CA THR A 294 -13.82 17.66 2.62
C THR A 294 -14.14 16.29 2.00
N ARG A 295 -13.18 15.36 1.91
CA ARG A 295 -13.36 14.05 1.29
C ARG A 295 -12.78 12.95 2.17
N PHE A 296 -13.53 11.87 2.36
CA PHE A 296 -13.02 10.68 3.04
C PHE A 296 -12.09 9.85 2.15
N SER A 297 -12.48 9.62 0.92
CA SER A 297 -11.74 8.85 -0.08
C SER A 297 -11.82 9.50 -1.47
N ARG A 298 -11.00 9.02 -2.40
CA ARG A 298 -11.05 9.40 -3.81
C ARG A 298 -11.45 8.21 -4.67
N PRO A 299 -12.03 8.42 -5.85
CA PRO A 299 -12.19 7.36 -6.86
C PRO A 299 -10.89 6.59 -7.13
N PRO A 300 -10.96 5.36 -7.67
CA PRO A 300 -9.78 4.52 -7.88
C PRO A 300 -8.68 5.18 -8.71
N LEU A 301 -9.08 5.95 -9.74
CA LEU A 301 -8.19 6.65 -10.68
C LEU A 301 -8.44 8.17 -10.61
N ASP A 302 -7.93 8.83 -9.56
CA ASP A 302 -8.23 10.26 -9.32
C ASP A 302 -7.02 11.07 -8.81
N THR A 303 -5.78 10.59 -9.03
CA THR A 303 -4.60 11.35 -8.60
C THR A 303 -3.72 11.78 -9.76
N ASN A 304 -2.77 12.69 -9.50
CA ASN A 304 -1.74 13.06 -10.48
C ASN A 304 -0.50 12.15 -10.39
N GLY A 305 -0.65 10.94 -9.85
CA GLY A 305 0.40 9.93 -9.75
C GLY A 305 0.73 9.48 -8.31
N CYS A 306 0.27 10.19 -7.29
CA CYS A 306 0.42 9.78 -5.89
C CYS A 306 -0.48 8.58 -5.55
N VAL A 307 -0.14 7.90 -4.47
CA VAL A 307 -0.98 6.86 -3.85
C VAL A 307 -1.74 7.53 -2.70
N VAL A 308 -3.06 7.66 -2.83
CA VAL A 308 -3.90 8.43 -1.90
C VAL A 308 -4.79 7.50 -1.08
N LEU A 309 -4.80 7.70 0.24
CA LEU A 309 -5.58 6.92 1.20
C LEU A 309 -6.55 7.83 1.98
N ALA A 310 -7.54 7.25 2.61
CA ALA A 310 -8.31 7.96 3.62
C ALA A 310 -7.40 8.44 4.77
N ASN A 311 -7.71 9.59 5.36
CA ASN A 311 -6.87 10.16 6.42
C ASN A 311 -6.66 9.22 7.63
N PRO A 312 -7.67 8.50 8.15
CA PRO A 312 -7.46 7.54 9.24
C PRO A 312 -6.51 6.40 8.86
N ASP A 313 -6.57 5.93 7.61
CA ASP A 313 -5.73 4.84 7.09
C ASP A 313 -4.27 5.28 6.97
N LEU A 314 -4.05 6.47 6.40
CA LEU A 314 -2.72 7.06 6.33
C LEU A 314 -2.11 7.26 7.71
N MET A 315 -2.87 7.83 8.67
CA MET A 315 -2.40 8.01 10.05
C MET A 315 -1.97 6.69 10.67
N ARG A 316 -2.75 5.63 10.46
CA ARG A 316 -2.40 4.30 10.95
C ARG A 316 -1.12 3.77 10.32
N ILE A 317 -0.92 3.95 9.00
CA ILE A 317 0.33 3.60 8.33
C ILE A 317 1.48 4.41 8.93
N MET A 318 1.36 5.74 9.03
CA MET A 318 2.41 6.62 9.57
C MET A 318 2.79 6.25 11.02
N GLN A 319 1.80 5.96 11.87
CA GLN A 319 2.04 5.49 13.25
C GLN A 319 2.75 4.14 13.29
N THR A 320 2.42 3.24 12.37
CA THR A 320 2.98 1.89 12.32
C THR A 320 4.41 1.90 11.80
N VAL A 321 4.68 2.58 10.69
CA VAL A 321 6.02 2.65 10.09
C VAL A 321 6.93 3.61 10.85
N GLY A 322 6.36 4.55 11.61
CA GLY A 322 7.10 5.56 12.37
C GLY A 322 7.84 6.55 11.48
N THR A 323 8.87 7.18 12.05
CA THR A 323 9.73 8.13 11.34
C THR A 323 10.86 7.45 10.57
N THR A 324 10.83 6.13 10.43
CA THR A 324 11.93 5.34 9.86
C THR A 324 12.00 5.56 8.34
N ASN A 325 13.04 6.25 7.89
CA ASN A 325 13.39 6.33 6.48
C ASN A 325 13.82 4.95 5.98
N GLY A 326 13.51 4.65 4.72
CA GLY A 326 13.96 3.41 4.09
C GLY A 326 12.95 2.26 4.14
N THR A 327 11.73 2.46 4.65
CA THR A 327 10.64 1.46 4.53
C THR A 327 10.40 1.14 3.06
N PRO A 328 10.50 -0.13 2.61
CA PRO A 328 10.25 -0.52 1.24
C PRO A 328 8.78 -0.34 0.86
N VAL A 329 8.55 0.13 -0.37
CA VAL A 329 7.23 0.29 -1.01
C VAL A 329 7.29 -0.34 -2.40
N VAL A 330 6.64 -1.47 -2.58
CA VAL A 330 6.45 -2.09 -3.90
C VAL A 330 5.15 -1.54 -4.49
N ILE A 331 5.20 -1.07 -5.74
CA ILE A 331 4.01 -0.66 -6.50
C ILE A 331 3.97 -1.50 -7.77
N ALA A 332 2.96 -2.36 -7.90
CA ALA A 332 2.78 -3.25 -9.04
C ALA A 332 1.40 -3.05 -9.69
N THR A 333 1.29 -3.38 -10.97
CA THR A 333 -0.01 -3.41 -11.66
C THR A 333 -0.93 -4.39 -10.96
N GLN A 334 -0.42 -5.58 -10.70
CA GLN A 334 -1.07 -6.63 -9.91
C GLN A 334 -0.01 -7.36 -9.10
N LEU A 335 -0.24 -7.54 -7.81
CA LEU A 335 0.66 -8.30 -6.94
C LEU A 335 0.50 -9.79 -7.19
N LYS A 336 1.63 -10.46 -7.39
CA LYS A 336 1.69 -11.92 -7.42
C LYS A 336 1.97 -12.43 -6.01
N TRP A 337 0.99 -13.13 -5.48
CA TRP A 337 1.03 -13.69 -4.13
C TRP A 337 1.63 -15.10 -4.16
N VAL A 338 2.61 -15.33 -3.31
CA VAL A 338 3.37 -16.59 -3.25
C VAL A 338 3.53 -17.01 -1.78
N THR A 339 3.84 -18.29 -1.57
CA THR A 339 4.28 -18.73 -0.23
C THR A 339 5.75 -18.41 -0.03
N PRO A 340 6.21 -18.11 1.20
CA PRO A 340 7.62 -17.83 1.48
C PRO A 340 8.57 -18.95 1.01
N GLU A 341 8.10 -20.21 1.04
CA GLU A 341 8.85 -21.38 0.62
C GLU A 341 9.15 -21.36 -0.87
N SER A 342 8.21 -20.87 -1.68
CA SER A 342 8.34 -20.87 -3.17
C SER A 342 9.37 -19.87 -3.69
N ILE A 343 9.71 -18.83 -2.91
CA ILE A 343 10.72 -17.82 -3.30
C ILE A 343 12.11 -18.09 -2.72
N ARG A 344 12.24 -18.99 -1.72
CA ARG A 344 13.54 -19.35 -1.12
C ARG A 344 14.60 -19.80 -2.13
N PRO A 345 14.30 -20.61 -3.15
CA PRO A 345 15.31 -20.99 -4.14
C PRO A 345 15.91 -19.80 -4.87
N ALA A 346 15.07 -18.83 -5.29
CA ALA A 346 15.54 -17.64 -5.99
C ALA A 346 16.40 -16.75 -5.08
N GLY A 347 16.01 -16.60 -3.79
CA GLY A 347 16.81 -15.91 -2.79
C GLY A 347 18.16 -16.59 -2.58
N LYS A 348 18.17 -17.89 -2.36
CA LYS A 348 19.42 -18.67 -2.14
C LYS A 348 20.38 -18.58 -3.32
N THR A 349 19.87 -18.70 -4.56
CA THR A 349 20.71 -18.53 -5.76
C THR A 349 21.33 -17.15 -5.84
N PHE A 350 20.60 -16.11 -5.41
CA PHE A 350 21.16 -14.76 -5.41
C PHE A 350 22.12 -14.50 -4.24
N ASP A 351 21.90 -15.14 -3.08
CA ASP A 351 22.87 -15.11 -1.96
C ASP A 351 24.25 -15.61 -2.41
N GLU A 352 24.33 -16.66 -3.25
CA GLU A 352 25.57 -17.17 -3.81
C GLU A 352 26.29 -16.12 -4.69
N VAL A 353 25.52 -15.34 -5.47
CA VAL A 353 26.06 -14.23 -6.26
C VAL A 353 26.62 -13.13 -5.37
N LEU A 354 25.88 -12.76 -4.32
CA LEU A 354 26.29 -11.73 -3.37
C LEU A 354 27.54 -12.18 -2.57
N GLU A 355 27.62 -13.44 -2.19
CA GLU A 355 28.80 -14.02 -1.54
C GLU A 355 30.02 -14.02 -2.46
N THR A 356 29.86 -14.31 -3.75
CA THR A 356 30.94 -14.25 -4.73
C THR A 356 31.51 -12.83 -4.82
N TRP A 357 30.66 -11.80 -4.88
CA TRP A 357 31.06 -10.39 -4.84
C TRP A 357 31.77 -10.03 -3.53
N ARG A 358 31.23 -10.46 -2.39
CA ARG A 358 31.82 -10.23 -1.06
C ARG A 358 33.22 -10.86 -0.95
N ASN A 359 33.36 -12.10 -1.42
CA ASN A 359 34.65 -12.82 -1.40
C ASN A 359 35.69 -12.15 -2.28
N ALA A 360 35.32 -11.70 -3.49
CA ALA A 360 36.21 -10.98 -4.39
C ALA A 360 36.71 -9.66 -3.73
N LYS A 361 35.80 -8.94 -3.03
CA LYS A 361 36.14 -7.73 -2.28
C LYS A 361 37.06 -8.01 -1.08
N ALA A 362 36.78 -9.07 -0.34
CA ALA A 362 37.55 -9.45 0.85
C ALA A 362 38.96 -9.97 0.51
N SER A 363 39.09 -10.72 -0.61
CA SER A 363 40.38 -11.28 -1.06
C SER A 363 41.31 -10.25 -1.72
N GLY A 364 40.80 -9.06 -2.01
CA GLY A 364 41.58 -8.05 -2.74
C GLY A 364 41.67 -8.26 -4.25
N ASN A 365 40.97 -9.24 -4.80
CA ASN A 365 40.93 -9.50 -6.22
C ASN A 365 40.09 -8.46 -6.96
N LEU A 366 40.70 -7.33 -7.28
CA LEU A 366 40.03 -6.17 -7.87
C LEU A 366 39.42 -6.49 -9.24
N ASP A 367 40.05 -7.32 -10.07
CA ASP A 367 39.53 -7.64 -11.40
C ASP A 367 38.29 -8.55 -11.30
N GLN A 368 38.31 -9.54 -10.41
CA GLN A 368 37.15 -10.37 -10.11
C GLN A 368 36.01 -9.55 -9.50
N LEU A 369 36.34 -8.62 -8.58
CA LEU A 369 35.35 -7.70 -7.99
C LEU A 369 34.71 -6.84 -9.07
N LEU A 370 35.48 -6.19 -9.91
CA LEU A 370 34.99 -5.33 -10.99
C LEU A 370 34.24 -6.14 -12.06
N GLY A 371 34.54 -7.41 -12.22
CA GLY A 371 33.80 -8.34 -13.06
C GLY A 371 32.32 -8.52 -12.65
N SER A 372 31.97 -8.17 -11.42
CA SER A 372 30.57 -8.13 -10.94
C SER A 372 29.79 -6.88 -11.37
N TYR A 373 30.49 -5.87 -11.87
CA TYR A 373 29.85 -4.60 -12.28
C TYR A 373 29.55 -4.60 -13.76
N SER A 374 28.47 -3.92 -14.12
CA SER A 374 28.05 -3.73 -15.50
C SER A 374 28.96 -2.71 -16.21
N PRO A 375 29.25 -2.87 -17.53
CA PRO A 375 29.97 -1.85 -18.28
C PRO A 375 29.32 -0.46 -18.25
N ASP A 376 27.98 -0.41 -18.14
CA ASP A 376 27.19 0.81 -18.03
C ASP A 376 26.88 1.21 -16.58
N PHE A 377 27.72 0.77 -15.63
CA PHE A 377 27.63 1.15 -14.22
C PHE A 377 27.77 2.66 -14.04
N GLU A 378 26.88 3.21 -13.22
CA GLU A 378 26.98 4.60 -12.80
C GLU A 378 26.55 4.77 -11.34
N SER A 379 27.36 5.47 -10.56
CA SER A 379 27.06 5.84 -9.19
C SER A 379 27.32 7.33 -8.96
N TYR A 380 26.26 8.12 -8.82
CA TYR A 380 26.35 9.58 -8.61
C TYR A 380 27.30 10.27 -9.58
N SER A 381 27.11 10.02 -10.89
CA SER A 381 27.92 10.54 -12.00
C SER A 381 29.36 9.98 -12.08
N ARG A 382 29.68 8.93 -11.34
CA ARG A 382 30.92 8.17 -11.48
C ARG A 382 30.69 6.95 -12.35
N THR A 383 31.46 6.81 -13.39
CA THR A 383 31.47 5.66 -14.27
C THR A 383 32.19 4.47 -13.61
N LEU A 384 32.15 3.30 -14.26
CA LEU A 384 32.92 2.13 -13.78
C LEU A 384 34.42 2.41 -13.71
N THR A 385 34.97 3.20 -14.63
CA THR A 385 36.38 3.62 -14.64
C THR A 385 36.74 4.41 -13.39
N ASP A 386 35.89 5.39 -13.03
CA ASP A 386 36.08 6.18 -11.79
C ASP A 386 35.90 5.32 -10.55
N TRP A 387 34.95 4.37 -10.61
CA TRP A 387 34.62 3.46 -9.50
C TRP A 387 35.73 2.49 -9.17
N ARG A 388 36.57 2.12 -10.15
CA ARG A 388 37.76 1.29 -9.95
C ARG A 388 38.66 1.86 -8.85
N GLY A 389 38.90 3.18 -8.85
CA GLY A 389 39.68 3.85 -7.81
C GLY A 389 39.04 3.79 -6.43
N VAL A 390 37.71 3.94 -6.36
CA VAL A 390 36.96 3.79 -5.11
C VAL A 390 37.08 2.38 -4.56
N MET A 391 36.86 1.35 -5.40
CA MET A 391 36.94 -0.05 -5.02
C MET A 391 38.36 -0.44 -4.59
N LYS A 392 39.39 0.03 -5.30
CA LYS A 392 40.79 -0.17 -4.89
C LYS A 392 41.03 0.37 -3.47
N GLY A 393 40.60 1.61 -3.20
CA GLY A 393 40.76 2.21 -1.87
C GLY A 393 39.98 1.48 -0.77
N GLU A 394 38.85 0.87 -1.09
CA GLU A 394 38.10 0.05 -0.11
C GLU A 394 38.78 -1.29 0.14
N VAL A 395 39.25 -1.97 -0.89
CA VAL A 395 40.01 -3.21 -0.81
C VAL A 395 41.31 -2.99 -0.01
N ASP A 396 42.07 -1.92 -0.32
CA ASP A 396 43.29 -1.56 0.40
C ASP A 396 43.04 -1.33 1.92
N ARG A 397 41.89 -0.72 2.27
CA ARG A 397 41.51 -0.52 3.68
C ARG A 397 41.08 -1.80 4.37
N LEU A 398 40.62 -2.81 3.64
CA LEU A 398 40.28 -4.10 4.23
C LEU A 398 41.51 -4.87 4.68
N HIS A 399 42.60 -4.84 3.93
CA HIS A 399 43.94 -5.39 4.31
C HIS A 399 43.85 -6.80 4.96
N GLY A 400 43.10 -7.72 4.35
CA GLY A 400 42.92 -9.08 4.87
C GLY A 400 41.95 -9.20 6.06
N ARG A 401 41.29 -8.10 6.45
CA ARG A 401 40.25 -8.11 7.48
C ARG A 401 39.01 -8.90 6.99
N LYS A 402 38.37 -9.58 7.92
CA LYS A 402 37.17 -10.37 7.60
C LYS A 402 35.99 -9.48 7.30
N LEU A 403 35.60 -9.41 5.99
CA LEU A 403 34.43 -8.70 5.56
C LEU A 403 33.15 -9.54 5.71
N GLN A 404 32.16 -9.00 6.38
CA GLN A 404 30.82 -9.60 6.51
C GLN A 404 29.75 -8.61 6.07
N LEU A 405 28.65 -9.15 5.51
CA LEU A 405 27.44 -8.40 5.21
C LEU A 405 26.42 -8.68 6.31
N LYS A 406 25.94 -7.63 6.97
CA LYS A 406 24.89 -7.70 8.00
C LYS A 406 23.64 -6.98 7.52
N ASN A 407 22.50 -7.31 8.13
CA ASN A 407 21.23 -6.64 7.86
C ASN A 407 20.84 -6.65 6.36
N VAL A 408 21.06 -7.78 5.69
CA VAL A 408 20.80 -7.91 4.25
C VAL A 408 19.31 -7.94 3.99
N SER A 409 18.86 -7.09 3.05
CA SER A 409 17.52 -7.16 2.44
C SER A 409 17.65 -7.30 0.93
N ILE A 410 16.89 -8.20 0.33
CA ILE A 410 16.86 -8.49 -1.10
C ILE A 410 15.43 -8.34 -1.59
N LEU A 411 15.22 -7.35 -2.46
CA LEU A 411 13.95 -7.10 -3.12
C LEU A 411 14.10 -7.36 -4.61
N ARG A 412 13.12 -8.04 -5.21
CA ARG A 412 13.13 -8.36 -6.64
C ARG A 412 12.14 -7.47 -7.39
N TRP A 413 12.55 -7.01 -8.55
CA TRP A 413 11.66 -6.39 -9.52
C TRP A 413 11.84 -7.04 -10.88
N THR A 414 10.76 -7.57 -11.44
CA THR A 414 10.77 -8.23 -12.74
C THR A 414 9.76 -7.54 -13.64
N ASP A 415 10.23 -6.96 -14.71
CA ASP A 415 9.45 -6.44 -15.82
C ASP A 415 10.16 -6.82 -17.15
N THR A 416 10.68 -5.86 -17.90
CA THR A 416 11.53 -6.11 -19.08
C THR A 416 12.90 -6.66 -18.70
N THR A 417 13.35 -6.49 -17.47
CA THR A 417 14.65 -6.92 -16.96
C THR A 417 14.49 -7.42 -15.53
N ASP A 418 15.08 -8.57 -15.23
CA ASP A 418 15.14 -9.06 -13.84
C ASP A 418 16.14 -8.21 -13.04
N THR A 419 15.68 -7.60 -11.97
CA THR A 419 16.46 -6.66 -11.15
C THR A 419 16.39 -7.08 -9.68
N MET A 420 17.56 -7.10 -8.99
CA MET A 420 17.64 -7.23 -7.53
C MET A 420 18.06 -5.91 -6.93
N ILE A 421 17.37 -5.49 -5.90
CA ILE A 421 17.71 -4.33 -5.07
C ILE A 421 18.16 -4.86 -3.72
N VAL A 422 19.45 -4.76 -3.46
CA VAL A 422 20.08 -5.28 -2.24
C VAL A 422 20.47 -4.13 -1.34
N THR A 423 20.15 -4.25 -0.07
CA THR A 423 20.56 -3.27 0.95
C THR A 423 21.25 -4.05 2.08
N PHE A 424 22.41 -3.60 2.52
CA PHE A 424 23.19 -4.25 3.57
C PHE A 424 24.12 -3.28 4.31
N ASP A 425 24.52 -3.67 5.50
CA ASP A 425 25.63 -3.07 6.24
C ASP A 425 26.87 -3.92 6.02
N GLN A 426 28.04 -3.26 5.87
CA GLN A 426 29.34 -3.93 5.85
C GLN A 426 30.01 -3.83 7.21
N THR A 427 30.61 -4.91 7.66
CA THR A 427 31.46 -4.93 8.85
C THR A 427 32.81 -5.58 8.52
N ALA A 428 33.90 -5.03 9.06
CA ALA A 428 35.23 -5.60 8.97
C ALA A 428 35.73 -5.89 10.38
N ASP A 429 36.00 -7.17 10.68
CA ASP A 429 36.32 -7.65 12.05
C ASP A 429 35.23 -7.19 13.07
N ASP A 430 33.96 -7.38 12.71
CA ASP A 430 32.76 -7.02 13.47
C ASP A 430 32.54 -5.51 13.74
N ALA A 431 33.45 -4.65 13.31
CA ALA A 431 33.27 -3.20 13.34
C ALA A 431 32.58 -2.68 12.07
N PRO A 432 31.77 -1.61 12.17
CA PRO A 432 31.15 -0.99 10.98
C PRO A 432 32.22 -0.58 9.94
N PHE A 433 31.98 -0.93 8.69
CA PHE A 433 32.82 -0.59 7.54
C PHE A 433 32.02 0.14 6.48
N GLY A 434 32.10 1.45 6.49
CA GLY A 434 31.33 2.31 5.61
C GLY A 434 29.89 2.56 6.11
N SER A 435 29.05 3.01 5.21
CA SER A 435 27.63 3.26 5.44
C SER A 435 26.77 2.10 4.94
N THR A 436 25.51 2.05 5.37
CA THR A 436 24.53 1.13 4.76
C THR A 436 24.49 1.32 3.25
N THR A 437 24.79 0.28 2.50
CA THR A 437 24.97 0.30 1.05
C THR A 437 23.72 -0.28 0.38
N ARG A 438 23.33 0.31 -0.76
CA ARG A 438 22.33 -0.24 -1.66
C ARG A 438 22.94 -0.49 -3.01
N GLN A 439 22.75 -1.71 -3.51
CA GLN A 439 23.13 -2.12 -4.86
C GLN A 439 21.90 -2.41 -5.69
N TYR A 440 21.97 -2.05 -6.99
CA TYR A 440 21.03 -2.47 -8.00
C TYR A 440 21.72 -3.39 -8.99
N TRP A 441 21.24 -4.61 -9.07
CA TRP A 441 21.75 -5.66 -9.96
C TRP A 441 20.74 -5.92 -11.07
N SER A 442 21.22 -6.09 -12.29
CA SER A 442 20.40 -6.55 -13.42
C SER A 442 20.96 -7.85 -14.00
N ARG A 443 20.07 -8.70 -14.51
CA ARG A 443 20.48 -9.92 -15.17
C ARG A 443 20.79 -9.60 -16.63
N GLN A 444 22.06 -9.72 -17.01
CA GLN A 444 22.59 -9.44 -18.34
C GLN A 444 23.23 -10.70 -18.91
N THR A 445 22.84 -11.17 -20.09
CA THR A 445 23.36 -12.40 -20.73
C THR A 445 23.45 -13.60 -19.77
N GLY A 446 22.46 -13.73 -18.89
CA GLY A 446 22.39 -14.80 -17.89
C GLY A 446 23.14 -14.54 -16.58
N GLN A 447 23.98 -13.52 -16.50
CA GLN A 447 24.76 -13.16 -15.33
C GLN A 447 24.17 -11.94 -14.59
N TRP A 448 24.33 -11.90 -13.26
CA TRP A 448 23.99 -10.75 -12.46
C TRP A 448 25.12 -9.73 -12.47
N LYS A 449 24.81 -8.46 -12.80
CA LYS A 449 25.76 -7.35 -12.84
C LYS A 449 25.23 -6.15 -12.07
N ILE A 450 26.08 -5.53 -11.27
CA ILE A 450 25.79 -4.30 -10.53
C ILE A 450 25.80 -3.13 -11.52
N PHE A 451 24.70 -2.41 -11.65
CA PHE A 451 24.66 -1.20 -12.45
C PHE A 451 24.62 0.09 -11.61
N PHE A 452 24.44 -0.05 -10.29
CA PHE A 452 24.55 1.04 -9.33
C PHE A 452 24.92 0.48 -7.95
N GLU A 453 25.77 1.21 -7.24
CA GLU A 453 26.08 1.01 -5.82
C GLU A 453 26.23 2.36 -5.13
N GLY A 454 25.67 2.51 -3.92
CA GLY A 454 25.83 3.75 -3.16
C GLY A 454 25.19 3.69 -1.78
N PRO A 455 25.45 4.67 -0.91
CA PRO A 455 24.87 4.75 0.41
C PRO A 455 23.35 4.98 0.35
N THR A 456 22.61 4.45 1.33
CA THR A 456 21.16 4.63 1.42
C THR A 456 20.76 6.05 1.81
N SER A 457 21.59 6.73 2.59
CA SER A 457 21.47 8.16 2.92
C SER A 457 22.55 8.92 2.15
N ARG A 458 22.18 9.91 1.37
CA ARG A 458 23.16 10.84 0.78
C ARG A 458 23.92 11.48 1.94
N PRO A 459 25.26 11.51 1.94
CA PRO A 459 25.99 12.41 2.82
C PRO A 459 25.44 13.82 2.56
N GLN A 460 24.93 14.49 3.60
CA GLN A 460 24.61 15.92 3.47
C GLN A 460 25.91 16.60 3.03
N GLY A 461 25.97 17.07 1.79
CA GLY A 461 27.08 17.84 1.32
C GLY A 461 27.26 19.02 2.28
N ARG A 462 28.48 19.20 2.80
CA ARG A 462 28.86 20.44 3.46
C ARG A 462 28.43 21.56 2.50
N ASN A 463 27.47 22.39 2.96
CA ASN A 463 27.15 23.62 2.30
C ASN A 463 28.47 24.36 2.06
N SER A 464 28.92 24.41 0.83
CA SER A 464 29.86 25.43 0.41
C SER A 464 29.15 26.75 0.63
N LYS A 465 29.47 27.43 1.73
CA LYS A 465 29.16 28.84 1.87
C LYS A 465 29.81 29.52 0.70
N SER A 466 29.01 29.92 -0.27
CA SER A 466 29.41 30.94 -1.23
C SER A 466 29.50 32.24 -0.47
N SER A 467 30.70 32.76 -0.40
CA SER A 467 31.04 34.12 -0.05
C SER A 467 30.40 35.09 -1.03
#